data_da681afa1bf565248d2634685e20f1c8
#
_entry.id   da681afa1bf565248d2634685e20f1c8
#
_cell.length_a   1.000
_cell.length_b   1.000
_cell.length_c   1.000
_cell.angle_alpha   90.00
_cell.angle_beta   90.00
_cell.angle_gamma   90.00
#
_symmetry.space_group_name_H-M   'P 1'
#
loop_
_entity.id
_entity.type
_entity.pdbx_description
1 polymer ?
#
loop_
_entity_poly.entity_id
_entity_poly.type
_entity_poly.pdbx_seq_one_letter_code
_entity_poly.pdbx_strand_id
1 'polypeptide(L)'
;MIKQWAFTWLPRPATAISASRGRRRSHRFVRQWGLHDLNKRLLAERGNRVIGGPFAGLVLTDLSQCEHIGPYLLGTYEMELHAIWAEVLKRPFKQIVDVGASFGYYAVGLARRFPAVPVIAFDTDWWARRAVRQMAAANRTPNVSVRGFCDPAWMASHLKPNALIVVDCEGHEGRLLCERPLPAFSTATLVIELHEEFVPGVTARIRAAFERTHSFAEINSRDTTAVKLQDSGLTFDELRRVSQEVRGPQKWFVLTPMETPAER
;
A
#
# COMPACT_ATOMS: atom_id res chain seq x y z
N MET A 1 -21.94 9.02 -1.64
CA MET A 1 -20.74 9.01 -0.75
C MET A 1 -21.07 8.26 0.51
N ILE A 2 -20.12 7.53 1.08
CA ILE A 2 -20.25 6.99 2.44
C ILE A 2 -20.13 8.18 3.37
N LYS A 3 -21.06 8.31 4.33
CA LYS A 3 -20.99 9.42 5.29
C LYS A 3 -19.77 9.21 6.21
N GLN A 4 -19.04 10.28 6.51
CA GLN A 4 -17.82 10.26 7.33
C GLN A 4 -17.98 9.52 8.67
N TRP A 5 -19.11 9.68 9.34
CA TRP A 5 -19.37 8.99 10.59
C TRP A 5 -19.32 7.45 10.47
N ALA A 6 -19.55 6.89 9.27
CA ALA A 6 -19.51 5.45 9.07
C ALA A 6 -18.10 4.87 9.27
N PHE A 7 -17.04 5.62 8.94
CA PHE A 7 -15.67 5.17 9.21
C PHE A 7 -15.33 5.20 10.70
N THR A 8 -15.97 6.04 11.47
CA THR A 8 -15.79 6.14 12.92
C THR A 8 -16.58 5.05 13.68
N TRP A 9 -17.87 4.90 13.35
CA TRP A 9 -18.77 4.02 14.10
C TRP A 9 -18.90 2.62 13.52
N LEU A 10 -18.75 2.49 12.21
CA LEU A 10 -18.87 1.23 11.48
C LEU A 10 -17.69 1.05 10.50
N PRO A 11 -16.45 1.01 10.99
CA PRO A 11 -15.26 1.03 10.11
C PRO A 11 -15.19 -0.19 9.18
N ARG A 12 -15.52 -1.40 9.67
CA ARG A 12 -15.49 -2.62 8.85
C ARG A 12 -16.39 -2.56 7.61
N PRO A 13 -17.70 -2.26 7.72
CA PRO A 13 -18.54 -2.13 6.53
C PRO A 13 -18.21 -0.90 5.69
N ALA A 14 -17.78 0.21 6.29
CA ALA A 14 -17.42 1.42 5.56
C ALA A 14 -16.22 1.19 4.63
N THR A 15 -15.15 0.56 5.13
CA THR A 15 -13.97 0.22 4.33
C THR A 15 -14.29 -0.79 3.22
N ALA A 16 -15.09 -1.82 3.52
CA ALA A 16 -15.50 -2.81 2.51
C ALA A 16 -16.34 -2.18 1.37
N ILE A 17 -17.23 -1.22 1.68
CA ILE A 17 -18.00 -0.50 0.66
C ILE A 17 -17.08 0.42 -0.15
N SER A 18 -16.11 1.09 0.47
CA SER A 18 -15.14 1.93 -0.23
C SER A 18 -14.32 1.11 -1.23
N ALA A 19 -13.76 -0.01 -0.82
CA ALA A 19 -13.04 -0.93 -1.68
C ALA A 19 -13.89 -1.42 -2.88
N SER A 20 -15.18 -1.76 -2.65
CA SER A 20 -16.09 -2.14 -3.74
C SER A 20 -16.31 -1.02 -4.76
N ARG A 21 -16.36 0.24 -4.32
CA ARG A 21 -16.48 1.39 -5.22
C ARG A 21 -15.19 1.64 -6.00
N GLY A 22 -14.05 1.43 -5.37
CA GLY A 22 -12.73 1.49 -6.02
C GLY A 22 -12.67 0.52 -7.20
N ARG A 23 -13.04 -0.75 -7.00
CA ARG A 23 -13.10 -1.75 -8.08
C ARG A 23 -14.00 -1.32 -9.25
N ARG A 24 -15.20 -0.79 -8.98
CA ARG A 24 -16.09 -0.31 -10.05
C ARG A 24 -15.52 0.89 -10.82
N ARG A 25 -14.74 1.76 -10.15
CA ARG A 25 -14.03 2.86 -10.79
C ARG A 25 -12.95 2.32 -11.72
N SER A 26 -12.17 1.36 -11.27
CA SER A 26 -11.14 0.69 -12.06
C SER A 26 -11.70 0.03 -13.31
N HIS A 27 -12.78 -0.73 -13.22
CA HIS A 27 -13.50 -1.29 -14.37
C HIS A 27 -13.87 -0.24 -15.43
N ARG A 28 -14.47 0.85 -14.98
CA ARG A 28 -14.89 1.92 -15.89
C ARG A 28 -13.68 2.56 -16.58
N PHE A 29 -12.61 2.80 -15.84
CA PHE A 29 -11.37 3.39 -16.36
C PHE A 29 -10.74 2.47 -17.42
N VAL A 30 -10.52 1.21 -17.11
CA VAL A 30 -9.93 0.23 -18.04
C VAL A 30 -10.72 0.16 -19.36
N ARG A 31 -12.05 0.18 -19.27
CA ARG A 31 -12.91 0.19 -20.45
C ARG A 31 -12.81 1.50 -21.23
N GLN A 32 -12.87 2.63 -20.54
CA GLN A 32 -12.81 3.98 -21.16
C GLN A 32 -11.51 4.25 -21.88
N TRP A 33 -10.39 3.77 -21.33
CA TRP A 33 -9.05 3.98 -21.86
C TRP A 33 -8.55 2.85 -22.78
N GLY A 34 -9.40 1.87 -23.08
CA GLY A 34 -9.05 0.74 -23.96
C GLY A 34 -7.89 -0.09 -23.45
N LEU A 35 -7.74 -0.21 -22.12
CA LEU A 35 -6.60 -0.88 -21.49
C LEU A 35 -6.76 -2.40 -21.41
N HIS A 36 -7.95 -2.92 -21.69
CA HIS A 36 -8.20 -4.36 -21.58
C HIS A 36 -7.26 -5.17 -22.49
N ASP A 37 -7.22 -4.83 -23.78
CA ASP A 37 -6.40 -5.56 -24.74
C ASP A 37 -4.90 -5.31 -24.51
N LEU A 38 -4.54 -4.09 -24.10
CA LEU A 38 -3.17 -3.75 -23.77
C LEU A 38 -2.67 -4.54 -22.53
N ASN A 39 -3.45 -4.60 -21.48
CA ASN A 39 -3.14 -5.42 -20.30
C ASN A 39 -3.03 -6.91 -20.65
N LYS A 40 -3.95 -7.42 -21.49
CA LYS A 40 -3.92 -8.82 -21.96
C LYS A 40 -2.67 -9.11 -22.78
N ARG A 41 -2.29 -8.21 -23.69
CA ARG A 41 -1.06 -8.32 -24.48
C ARG A 41 0.18 -8.32 -23.57
N LEU A 42 0.28 -7.39 -22.64
CA LEU A 42 1.39 -7.34 -21.70
C LEU A 42 1.55 -8.63 -20.90
N LEU A 43 0.44 -9.17 -20.41
CA LEU A 43 0.46 -10.46 -19.71
C LEU A 43 0.90 -11.62 -20.60
N ALA A 44 0.46 -11.64 -21.85
CA ALA A 44 0.85 -12.69 -22.80
C ALA A 44 2.34 -12.63 -23.17
N GLU A 45 2.87 -11.41 -23.35
CA GLU A 45 4.26 -11.19 -23.78
C GLU A 45 5.26 -11.25 -22.60
N ARG A 46 4.88 -10.78 -21.44
CA ARG A 46 5.76 -10.57 -20.28
C ARG A 46 5.46 -11.48 -19.09
N GLY A 47 4.35 -12.20 -19.14
CA GLY A 47 3.84 -12.96 -18.01
C GLY A 47 3.32 -12.07 -16.90
N ASN A 48 3.18 -12.66 -15.72
CA ASN A 48 2.62 -12.00 -14.53
C ASN A 48 3.70 -11.56 -13.53
N ARG A 49 4.94 -11.35 -13.98
CA ARG A 49 6.06 -10.95 -13.13
C ARG A 49 6.32 -9.44 -13.24
N VAL A 50 6.39 -8.76 -12.11
CA VAL A 50 6.70 -7.32 -12.03
C VAL A 50 8.07 -7.05 -12.67
N ILE A 51 8.11 -6.13 -13.63
CA ILE A 51 9.29 -5.88 -14.46
C ILE A 51 10.29 -4.96 -13.75
N GLY A 52 9.82 -3.91 -13.09
CA GLY A 52 10.66 -2.87 -12.48
C GLY A 52 10.21 -2.47 -11.08
N GLY A 53 10.73 -1.32 -10.62
CA GLY A 53 10.36 -0.73 -9.33
C GLY A 53 10.87 -1.50 -8.10
N PRO A 54 10.40 -1.12 -6.90
CA PRO A 54 10.93 -1.65 -5.63
C PRO A 54 10.68 -3.15 -5.45
N PHE A 55 9.66 -3.70 -6.11
CA PHE A 55 9.27 -5.11 -6.01
C PHE A 55 9.46 -5.88 -7.33
N ALA A 56 10.44 -5.50 -8.14
CA ALA A 56 10.78 -6.21 -9.36
C ALA A 56 10.93 -7.72 -9.10
N GLY A 57 10.40 -8.53 -10.02
CA GLY A 57 10.39 -9.99 -9.92
C GLY A 57 9.25 -10.57 -9.07
N LEU A 58 8.39 -9.76 -8.45
CA LEU A 58 7.18 -10.22 -7.77
C LEU A 58 6.23 -10.89 -8.78
N VAL A 59 5.73 -12.07 -8.45
CA VAL A 59 4.74 -12.79 -9.26
C VAL A 59 3.34 -12.34 -8.84
N LEU A 60 2.62 -11.69 -9.73
CA LEU A 60 1.24 -11.27 -9.51
C LEU A 60 0.29 -12.45 -9.75
N THR A 61 -0.64 -12.65 -8.82
CA THR A 61 -1.69 -13.67 -8.93
C THR A 61 -3.07 -13.00 -8.80
N ASP A 62 -4.13 -13.74 -9.13
CA ASP A 62 -5.51 -13.28 -9.04
C ASP A 62 -5.75 -11.84 -9.54
N LEU A 63 -5.38 -11.61 -10.79
CA LEU A 63 -5.52 -10.31 -11.44
C LEU A 63 -6.99 -9.88 -11.64
N SER A 64 -7.94 -10.76 -11.31
CA SER A 64 -9.38 -10.45 -11.36
C SER A 64 -9.80 -9.34 -10.39
N GLN A 65 -9.03 -9.12 -9.33
CA GLN A 65 -9.25 -8.03 -8.38
C GLN A 65 -8.57 -6.72 -8.80
N CYS A 66 -7.58 -6.81 -9.66
CA CYS A 66 -6.84 -5.67 -10.18
C CYS A 66 -7.08 -5.52 -11.68
N GLU A 67 -8.13 -4.80 -12.06
CA GLU A 67 -8.46 -4.61 -13.47
C GLU A 67 -7.44 -3.79 -14.22
N HIS A 68 -6.79 -2.88 -13.53
CA HIS A 68 -5.71 -2.08 -14.07
C HIS A 68 -4.36 -2.58 -13.57
N ILE A 69 -3.92 -3.68 -14.12
CA ILE A 69 -2.68 -4.37 -13.77
C ILE A 69 -1.42 -3.63 -14.22
N GLY A 70 -1.52 -2.74 -15.22
CA GLY A 70 -0.38 -2.12 -15.87
C GLY A 70 0.65 -1.51 -14.91
N PRO A 71 0.29 -0.59 -14.00
CA PRO A 71 1.23 0.01 -13.07
C PRO A 71 1.97 -1.02 -12.21
N TYR A 72 1.25 -2.03 -11.74
CA TYR A 72 1.86 -3.11 -10.93
C TYR A 72 2.81 -3.96 -11.76
N LEU A 73 2.41 -4.38 -12.96
CA LEU A 73 3.24 -5.23 -13.83
C LEU A 73 4.50 -4.50 -14.29
N LEU A 74 4.37 -3.23 -14.66
CA LEU A 74 5.51 -2.39 -15.01
C LEU A 74 6.38 -2.04 -13.80
N GLY A 75 5.81 -2.11 -12.59
CA GLY A 75 6.44 -1.66 -11.36
C GLY A 75 6.48 -0.16 -11.23
N THR A 76 5.49 0.54 -11.80
CA THR A 76 5.33 2.01 -11.72
C THR A 76 4.25 2.42 -10.72
N TYR A 77 3.60 1.45 -10.08
CA TYR A 77 2.57 1.72 -9.07
C TYR A 77 3.16 2.57 -7.93
N GLU A 78 2.46 3.65 -7.61
CA GLU A 78 2.87 4.64 -6.61
C GLU A 78 4.34 5.08 -6.76
N MET A 79 4.69 5.46 -7.98
CA MET A 79 6.07 5.79 -8.34
C MET A 79 6.64 6.96 -7.52
N GLU A 80 5.78 7.82 -6.97
CA GLU A 80 6.16 8.88 -6.03
C GLU A 80 6.81 8.33 -4.75
N LEU A 81 6.50 7.09 -4.36
CA LEU A 81 7.09 6.42 -3.20
C LEU A 81 8.38 5.65 -3.51
N HIS A 82 8.80 5.53 -4.78
CA HIS A 82 9.95 4.67 -5.12
C HIS A 82 11.25 5.11 -4.46
N ALA A 83 11.51 6.42 -4.36
CA ALA A 83 12.69 6.94 -3.65
C ALA A 83 12.63 6.60 -2.15
N ILE A 84 11.44 6.65 -1.57
CA ILE A 84 11.21 6.28 -0.18
C ILE A 84 11.47 4.78 0.03
N TRP A 85 10.90 3.94 -0.84
CA TRP A 85 11.14 2.49 -0.77
C TRP A 85 12.62 2.15 -0.93
N ALA A 86 13.35 2.86 -1.79
CA ALA A 86 14.80 2.65 -1.94
C ALA A 86 15.57 2.86 -0.63
N GLU A 87 15.12 3.78 0.23
CA GLU A 87 15.73 4.02 1.56
C GLU A 87 15.17 3.07 2.63
N VAL A 88 13.86 2.87 2.67
CA VAL A 88 13.20 1.99 3.63
C VAL A 88 13.71 0.55 3.51
N LEU A 89 13.89 0.05 2.29
CA LEU A 89 14.36 -1.31 2.03
C LEU A 89 15.80 -1.59 2.45
N LYS A 90 16.58 -0.57 2.81
CA LYS A 90 17.95 -0.72 3.38
C LYS A 90 17.96 -0.90 4.91
N ARG A 91 16.83 -0.61 5.57
CA ARG A 91 16.73 -0.61 7.03
C ARG A 91 16.37 -1.99 7.57
N PRO A 92 16.88 -2.39 8.75
CA PRO A 92 16.43 -3.62 9.41
C PRO A 92 15.08 -3.39 10.11
N PHE A 93 14.21 -4.38 10.02
CA PHE A 93 12.93 -4.40 10.74
C PHE A 93 12.76 -5.71 11.51
N LYS A 94 12.02 -5.65 12.63
CA LYS A 94 11.66 -6.83 13.43
C LYS A 94 10.28 -7.38 13.09
N GLN A 95 9.45 -6.58 12.45
CA GLN A 95 8.10 -6.91 12.04
C GLN A 95 7.67 -5.97 10.93
N ILE A 96 6.80 -6.45 10.04
CA ILE A 96 6.14 -5.62 9.03
C ILE A 96 4.63 -5.81 9.19
N VAL A 97 3.90 -4.70 9.23
CA VAL A 97 2.44 -4.68 9.31
C VAL A 97 1.92 -3.88 8.12
N ASP A 98 1.07 -4.51 7.31
CA ASP A 98 0.45 -3.91 6.14
C ASP A 98 -1.08 -3.87 6.35
N VAL A 99 -1.64 -2.68 6.48
CA VAL A 99 -3.06 -2.44 6.81
C VAL A 99 -3.76 -1.84 5.60
N GLY A 100 -4.67 -2.62 5.02
CA GLY A 100 -5.25 -2.36 3.70
C GLY A 100 -4.48 -3.05 2.59
N ALA A 101 -4.08 -4.30 2.84
CA ALA A 101 -3.14 -5.03 1.98
C ALA A 101 -3.66 -5.32 0.56
N SER A 102 -4.94 -5.07 0.28
CA SER A 102 -5.55 -5.30 -1.03
C SER A 102 -5.23 -6.71 -1.55
N PHE A 103 -4.67 -6.85 -2.75
CA PHE A 103 -4.25 -8.16 -3.27
C PHE A 103 -2.81 -8.56 -2.88
N GLY A 104 -2.10 -7.74 -2.09
CA GLY A 104 -0.82 -8.10 -1.46
C GLY A 104 0.43 -7.55 -2.11
N TYR A 105 0.33 -6.51 -2.93
CA TYR A 105 1.51 -5.93 -3.60
C TYR A 105 2.59 -5.51 -2.61
N TYR A 106 2.24 -4.75 -1.57
CA TYR A 106 3.17 -4.36 -0.52
C TYR A 106 3.50 -5.53 0.42
N ALA A 107 2.49 -6.21 0.96
CA ALA A 107 2.72 -7.30 1.92
C ALA A 107 3.69 -8.37 1.38
N VAL A 108 3.43 -8.87 0.17
CA VAL A 108 4.24 -9.95 -0.43
C VAL A 108 5.55 -9.42 -1.01
N GLY A 109 5.52 -8.20 -1.57
CA GLY A 109 6.73 -7.51 -2.03
C GLY A 109 7.75 -7.33 -0.91
N LEU A 110 7.29 -6.82 0.24
CA LEU A 110 8.10 -6.66 1.45
C LEU A 110 8.55 -7.99 2.04
N ALA A 111 7.67 -9.00 2.07
CA ALA A 111 8.03 -10.33 2.56
C ALA A 111 9.15 -10.99 1.75
N ARG A 112 9.21 -10.77 0.43
CA ARG A 112 10.32 -11.23 -0.41
C ARG A 112 11.63 -10.49 -0.13
N ARG A 113 11.54 -9.20 0.19
CA ARG A 113 12.73 -8.38 0.53
C ARG A 113 13.28 -8.68 1.91
N PHE A 114 12.40 -9.10 2.83
CA PHE A 114 12.71 -9.41 4.23
C PHE A 114 12.28 -10.83 4.61
N PRO A 115 12.90 -11.89 4.07
CA PRO A 115 12.41 -13.26 4.21
C PRO A 115 12.43 -13.78 5.66
N ALA A 116 13.26 -13.21 6.53
CA ALA A 116 13.34 -13.56 7.96
C ALA A 116 12.39 -12.74 8.85
N VAL A 117 11.72 -11.70 8.30
CA VAL A 117 10.86 -10.79 9.08
C VAL A 117 9.40 -11.22 8.92
N PRO A 118 8.64 -11.40 10.02
CA PRO A 118 7.21 -11.67 9.92
C PRO A 118 6.46 -10.49 9.33
N VAL A 119 5.61 -10.76 8.34
CA VAL A 119 4.72 -9.80 7.69
C VAL A 119 3.28 -10.15 8.04
N ILE A 120 2.55 -9.19 8.60
CA ILE A 120 1.15 -9.32 8.95
C ILE A 120 0.33 -8.41 8.05
N ALA A 121 -0.43 -9.01 7.14
CA ALA A 121 -1.29 -8.32 6.20
C ALA A 121 -2.73 -8.29 6.70
N PHE A 122 -3.33 -7.11 6.77
CA PHE A 122 -4.72 -6.91 7.16
C PHE A 122 -5.53 -6.39 5.98
N ASP A 123 -6.70 -6.98 5.78
CA ASP A 123 -7.71 -6.44 4.87
C ASP A 123 -9.11 -6.87 5.32
N THR A 124 -10.08 -5.98 5.21
CA THR A 124 -11.48 -6.28 5.56
C THR A 124 -12.20 -7.06 4.48
N ASP A 125 -11.74 -6.98 3.23
CA ASP A 125 -12.31 -7.71 2.10
C ASP A 125 -11.80 -9.17 2.10
N TRP A 126 -12.75 -10.09 2.07
CA TRP A 126 -12.43 -11.52 2.02
C TRP A 126 -11.68 -11.90 0.73
N TRP A 127 -12.03 -11.30 -0.40
CA TRP A 127 -11.37 -11.57 -1.69
C TRP A 127 -9.92 -11.08 -1.68
N ALA A 128 -9.69 -9.89 -1.13
CA ALA A 128 -8.34 -9.34 -0.92
C ALA A 128 -7.48 -10.30 -0.10
N ARG A 129 -8.00 -10.77 1.05
CA ARG A 129 -7.27 -11.72 1.89
C ARG A 129 -6.97 -13.04 1.19
N ARG A 130 -7.86 -13.52 0.32
CA ARG A 130 -7.62 -14.71 -0.50
C ARG A 130 -6.50 -14.44 -1.51
N ALA A 131 -6.55 -13.31 -2.19
CA ALA A 131 -5.54 -12.89 -3.17
C ALA A 131 -4.14 -12.77 -2.54
N VAL A 132 -4.02 -12.14 -1.35
CA VAL A 132 -2.76 -12.09 -0.59
C VAL A 132 -2.20 -13.49 -0.33
N ARG A 133 -3.02 -14.45 0.12
CA ARG A 133 -2.56 -15.83 0.37
C ARG A 133 -2.07 -16.52 -0.91
N GLN A 134 -2.78 -16.36 -2.01
CA GLN A 134 -2.40 -16.92 -3.30
C GLN A 134 -1.09 -16.31 -3.79
N MET A 135 -0.95 -15.00 -3.68
CA MET A 135 0.26 -14.29 -4.08
C MET A 135 1.46 -14.67 -3.19
N ALA A 136 1.25 -14.81 -1.88
CA ALA A 136 2.28 -15.27 -0.95
C ALA A 136 2.76 -16.69 -1.30
N ALA A 137 1.85 -17.61 -1.61
CA ALA A 137 2.17 -18.96 -2.05
C ALA A 137 2.98 -18.97 -3.37
N ALA A 138 2.54 -18.21 -4.38
CA ALA A 138 3.22 -18.11 -5.67
C ALA A 138 4.63 -17.50 -5.56
N ASN A 139 4.84 -16.62 -4.59
CA ASN A 139 6.12 -15.97 -4.33
C ASN A 139 6.98 -16.68 -3.27
N ARG A 140 6.51 -17.81 -2.71
CA ARG A 140 7.21 -18.58 -1.67
C ARG A 140 7.58 -17.73 -0.46
N THR A 141 6.62 -16.92 0.02
CA THR A 141 6.79 -16.06 1.20
C THR A 141 6.01 -16.61 2.41
N PRO A 142 6.51 -17.67 3.07
CA PRO A 142 5.82 -18.30 4.21
C PRO A 142 5.75 -17.38 5.44
N ASN A 143 6.52 -16.31 5.46
CA ASN A 143 6.55 -15.28 6.50
C ASN A 143 5.35 -14.31 6.45
N VAL A 144 4.42 -14.46 5.49
CA VAL A 144 3.19 -13.65 5.41
C VAL A 144 2.06 -14.34 6.17
N SER A 145 1.46 -13.63 7.11
CA SER A 145 0.22 -14.01 7.77
C SER A 145 -0.91 -13.03 7.42
N VAL A 146 -2.11 -13.54 7.12
CA VAL A 146 -3.23 -12.72 6.63
C VAL A 146 -4.36 -12.69 7.64
N ARG A 147 -4.80 -11.49 8.01
CA ARG A 147 -5.83 -11.22 9.00
C ARG A 147 -6.96 -10.35 8.43
N GLY A 148 -8.04 -10.21 9.19
CA GLY A 148 -9.20 -9.40 8.84
C GLY A 148 -8.99 -7.91 9.17
N PHE A 149 -9.79 -7.41 10.10
CA PHE A 149 -9.71 -6.01 10.53
C PHE A 149 -8.55 -5.79 11.50
N CYS A 150 -7.75 -4.75 11.27
CA CYS A 150 -6.73 -4.28 12.20
C CYS A 150 -7.35 -3.24 13.14
N ASP A 151 -7.38 -3.53 14.42
CA ASP A 151 -7.86 -2.61 15.44
C ASP A 151 -6.74 -2.13 16.38
N PRO A 152 -6.92 -1.01 17.10
CA PRO A 152 -5.93 -0.49 18.03
C PRO A 152 -5.55 -1.48 19.14
N ALA A 153 -6.44 -2.38 19.55
CA ALA A 153 -6.15 -3.37 20.59
C ALA A 153 -5.19 -4.44 20.08
N TRP A 154 -5.34 -4.85 18.82
CA TRP A 154 -4.38 -5.74 18.19
C TRP A 154 -2.99 -5.11 18.09
N MET A 155 -2.92 -3.85 17.62
CA MET A 155 -1.65 -3.11 17.57
C MET A 155 -0.99 -3.03 18.94
N ALA A 156 -1.76 -2.69 19.98
CA ALA A 156 -1.25 -2.59 21.36
C ALA A 156 -0.65 -3.89 21.89
N SER A 157 -1.20 -5.03 21.47
CA SER A 157 -0.80 -6.34 21.98
C SER A 157 0.30 -7.02 21.16
N HIS A 158 0.48 -6.66 19.90
CA HIS A 158 1.29 -7.45 18.94
C HIS A 158 2.36 -6.63 18.20
N LEU A 159 2.27 -5.30 18.21
CA LEU A 159 3.26 -4.47 17.54
C LEU A 159 4.61 -4.55 18.27
N LYS A 160 5.65 -4.86 17.52
CA LYS A 160 7.01 -4.93 18.03
C LYS A 160 7.74 -3.60 17.82
N PRO A 161 8.66 -3.21 18.69
CA PRO A 161 9.58 -2.11 18.41
C PRO A 161 10.33 -2.35 17.10
N ASN A 162 10.70 -1.26 16.42
CA ASN A 162 11.36 -1.28 15.12
C ASN A 162 10.57 -2.04 14.04
N ALA A 163 9.26 -1.77 13.99
CA ALA A 163 8.40 -2.27 12.92
C ALA A 163 8.40 -1.33 11.71
N LEU A 164 8.11 -1.89 10.53
CA LEU A 164 7.63 -1.14 9.38
C LEU A 164 6.10 -1.29 9.33
N ILE A 165 5.39 -0.17 9.27
CA ILE A 165 3.94 -0.14 9.22
C ILE A 165 3.53 0.59 7.94
N VAL A 166 2.85 -0.10 7.04
CA VAL A 166 2.23 0.45 5.83
C VAL A 166 0.73 0.56 6.12
N VAL A 167 0.15 1.72 5.88
CA VAL A 167 -1.27 1.97 6.16
C VAL A 167 -1.91 2.66 4.96
N ASP A 168 -2.81 1.94 4.32
CA ASP A 168 -3.71 2.41 3.27
C ASP A 168 -5.07 1.76 3.51
N CYS A 169 -5.87 2.35 4.40
CA CYS A 169 -7.09 1.71 4.91
C CYS A 169 -8.37 2.54 4.78
N GLU A 170 -8.38 3.44 3.80
CA GLU A 170 -9.58 4.12 3.31
C GLU A 170 -10.35 4.87 4.41
N GLY A 171 -9.62 5.59 5.29
CA GLY A 171 -10.19 6.47 6.32
C GLY A 171 -10.15 5.91 7.77
N HIS A 172 -9.46 4.79 8.02
CA HIS A 172 -9.31 4.26 9.38
C HIS A 172 -7.98 4.68 10.06
N GLU A 173 -7.10 5.36 9.35
CA GLU A 173 -5.72 5.71 9.75
C GLU A 173 -5.68 6.43 11.11
N GLY A 174 -6.51 7.48 11.25
CA GLY A 174 -6.54 8.30 12.47
C GLY A 174 -6.99 7.53 13.71
N ARG A 175 -7.90 6.59 13.54
CA ARG A 175 -8.35 5.73 14.64
C ARG A 175 -7.27 4.71 15.01
N LEU A 176 -6.68 4.08 14.03
CA LEU A 176 -5.68 3.05 14.25
C LEU A 176 -4.42 3.60 14.94
N LEU A 177 -3.98 4.79 14.52
CA LEU A 177 -2.68 5.33 14.91
C LEU A 177 -2.75 6.36 16.05
N CYS A 178 -3.88 7.05 16.24
CA CYS A 178 -3.97 8.18 17.16
C CYS A 178 -4.83 7.94 18.40
N GLU A 179 -5.72 6.93 18.43
CA GLU A 179 -6.58 6.69 19.60
C GLU A 179 -5.77 6.23 20.83
N ARG A 180 -4.69 5.48 20.61
CA ARG A 180 -3.82 4.97 21.68
C ARG A 180 -2.36 5.14 21.29
N PRO A 181 -1.65 6.11 21.84
CA PRO A 181 -0.21 6.20 21.68
C PRO A 181 0.45 4.92 22.19
N LEU A 182 1.16 4.19 21.32
CA LEU A 182 1.85 2.97 21.71
C LEU A 182 3.35 3.27 21.79
N PRO A 183 4.07 2.84 22.85
CA PRO A 183 5.52 2.97 22.93
C PRO A 183 6.24 2.38 21.70
N ALA A 184 5.73 1.27 21.15
CA ALA A 184 6.29 0.64 19.97
C ALA A 184 6.20 1.51 18.70
N PHE A 185 5.30 2.50 18.63
CA PHE A 185 5.26 3.44 17.52
C PHE A 185 6.49 4.34 17.47
N SER A 186 7.06 4.75 18.63
CA SER A 186 8.20 5.67 18.66
C SER A 186 9.43 5.17 17.92
N THR A 187 9.55 3.87 17.71
CA THR A 187 10.66 3.23 16.98
C THR A 187 10.22 2.65 15.62
N ALA A 188 8.95 2.78 15.25
CA ALA A 188 8.44 2.25 14.00
C ALA A 188 8.68 3.22 12.84
N THR A 189 8.93 2.69 11.65
CA THR A 189 8.83 3.46 10.41
C THR A 189 7.42 3.30 9.87
N LEU A 190 6.74 4.40 9.53
CA LEU A 190 5.38 4.35 9.01
C LEU A 190 5.31 4.95 7.61
N VAL A 191 4.60 4.29 6.71
CA VAL A 191 4.22 4.79 5.39
C VAL A 191 2.69 4.82 5.36
N ILE A 192 2.11 6.00 5.31
CA ILE A 192 0.67 6.19 5.57
C ILE A 192 0.06 6.96 4.41
N GLU A 193 -0.91 6.37 3.71
CA GLU A 193 -1.81 7.11 2.83
C GLU A 193 -2.82 7.91 3.66
N LEU A 194 -3.02 9.18 3.30
CA LEU A 194 -3.86 10.12 4.05
C LEU A 194 -5.19 10.32 3.31
N HIS A 195 -6.26 9.82 3.89
CA HIS A 195 -7.62 9.92 3.33
C HIS A 195 -8.41 11.08 3.93
N GLU A 196 -7.93 12.29 3.72
CA GLU A 196 -8.54 13.52 4.20
C GLU A 196 -9.99 13.71 3.68
N GLU A 197 -10.27 13.20 2.48
CA GLU A 197 -11.61 13.25 1.87
C GLU A 197 -12.64 12.35 2.59
N PHE A 198 -12.17 11.33 3.30
CA PHE A 198 -13.03 10.44 4.10
C PHE A 198 -13.13 10.89 5.55
N VAL A 199 -12.01 11.36 6.10
CA VAL A 199 -11.92 11.80 7.51
C VAL A 199 -11.19 13.14 7.59
N PRO A 200 -11.90 14.28 7.46
CA PRO A 200 -11.30 15.59 7.57
C PRO A 200 -10.53 15.79 8.87
N GLY A 201 -9.36 16.40 8.78
CA GLY A 201 -8.47 16.63 9.91
C GLY A 201 -7.58 15.43 10.28
N VAL A 202 -7.64 14.31 9.55
CA VAL A 202 -6.80 13.13 9.84
C VAL A 202 -5.31 13.45 9.70
N THR A 203 -4.93 14.24 8.70
CA THR A 203 -3.55 14.69 8.48
C THR A 203 -2.99 15.43 9.71
N ALA A 204 -3.75 16.40 10.21
CA ALA A 204 -3.35 17.19 11.40
C ALA A 204 -3.26 16.31 12.65
N ARG A 205 -4.18 15.38 12.84
CA ARG A 205 -4.17 14.44 13.97
C ARG A 205 -2.97 13.52 13.96
N ILE A 206 -2.63 12.93 12.81
CA ILE A 206 -1.46 12.06 12.67
C ILE A 206 -0.19 12.88 12.92
N ARG A 207 -0.09 14.10 12.37
CA ARG A 207 1.05 14.97 12.62
C ARG A 207 1.23 15.24 14.12
N ALA A 208 0.19 15.68 14.80
CA ALA A 208 0.24 15.97 16.25
C ALA A 208 0.60 14.73 17.10
N ALA A 209 0.17 13.53 16.67
CA ALA A 209 0.48 12.29 17.39
C ALA A 209 1.96 11.89 17.32
N PHE A 210 2.64 12.23 16.23
CA PHE A 210 4.00 11.72 15.95
C PHE A 210 5.09 12.79 15.88
N GLU A 211 4.78 14.10 15.87
CA GLU A 211 5.75 15.18 15.68
C GLU A 211 6.88 15.23 16.71
N ARG A 212 6.66 14.67 17.91
CA ARG A 212 7.66 14.60 18.97
C ARG A 212 8.62 13.42 18.87
N THR A 213 8.29 12.43 18.04
CA THR A 213 9.05 11.17 17.96
C THR A 213 9.53 10.86 16.55
N HIS A 214 8.99 11.52 15.53
CA HIS A 214 9.29 11.22 14.13
C HIS A 214 9.58 12.47 13.31
N SER A 215 10.48 12.34 12.36
CA SER A 215 10.58 13.22 11.20
C SER A 215 9.57 12.83 10.15
N PHE A 216 9.10 13.80 9.38
CA PHE A 216 8.06 13.63 8.37
C PHE A 216 8.58 13.95 6.98
N ALA A 217 8.38 13.04 6.03
CA ALA A 217 8.37 13.36 4.61
C ALA A 217 6.91 13.32 4.13
N GLU A 218 6.48 14.41 3.48
CA GLU A 218 5.17 14.52 2.85
C GLU A 218 5.33 14.31 1.36
N ILE A 219 4.65 13.30 0.81
CA ILE A 219 4.71 12.92 -0.60
C ILE A 219 3.33 13.12 -1.19
N ASN A 220 3.27 13.78 -2.33
CA ASN A 220 2.03 13.94 -3.10
C ASN A 220 2.12 13.09 -4.37
N SER A 221 0.99 12.52 -4.79
CA SER A 221 0.92 11.78 -6.04
C SER A 221 1.35 12.66 -7.22
N ARG A 222 2.05 12.06 -8.16
CA ARG A 222 2.56 12.72 -9.36
C ARG A 222 1.81 12.24 -10.59
N ASP A 223 1.82 13.05 -11.62
CA ASP A 223 1.43 12.61 -12.94
C ASP A 223 2.48 11.63 -13.48
N THR A 224 2.07 10.40 -13.73
CA THR A 224 2.92 9.32 -14.24
C THR A 224 3.20 9.43 -15.75
N THR A 225 2.74 10.48 -16.43
CA THR A 225 2.95 10.70 -17.87
C THR A 225 4.42 10.79 -18.29
N ALA A 226 5.33 11.03 -17.35
CA ALA A 226 6.77 11.16 -17.61
C ALA A 226 7.56 9.86 -17.48
N VAL A 227 6.90 8.72 -17.34
CA VAL A 227 7.59 7.42 -17.15
C VAL A 227 8.35 7.03 -18.41
N LYS A 228 9.67 6.91 -18.28
CA LYS A 228 10.55 6.31 -19.29
C LYS A 228 10.99 4.93 -18.77
N LEU A 229 10.32 3.88 -19.22
CA LEU A 229 10.79 2.51 -19.01
C LEU A 229 11.52 2.06 -20.27
N GLN A 230 12.85 2.01 -20.19
CA GLN A 230 13.65 1.35 -21.21
C GLN A 230 13.26 -0.14 -21.23
N ASP A 231 13.17 -0.72 -22.41
CA ASP A 231 12.85 -2.14 -22.63
C ASP A 231 11.43 -2.62 -22.28
N SER A 232 10.48 -1.71 -22.13
CA SER A 232 9.07 -2.10 -21.93
C SER A 232 8.44 -2.76 -23.17
N GLY A 233 8.98 -2.52 -24.37
CA GLY A 233 8.39 -2.95 -25.64
C GLY A 233 7.10 -2.22 -25.99
N LEU A 234 6.76 -1.16 -25.25
CA LEU A 234 5.58 -0.33 -25.43
C LEU A 234 5.94 0.95 -26.18
N THR A 235 5.02 1.42 -27.02
CA THR A 235 5.11 2.80 -27.55
C THR A 235 4.94 3.80 -26.39
N PHE A 236 5.38 5.03 -26.62
CA PHE A 236 5.24 6.10 -25.63
C PHE A 236 3.77 6.31 -25.18
N ASP A 237 2.82 6.25 -26.13
CA ASP A 237 1.40 6.42 -25.83
C ASP A 237 0.83 5.22 -25.04
N GLU A 238 1.23 3.99 -25.39
CA GLU A 238 0.85 2.80 -24.63
C GLU A 238 1.42 2.84 -23.21
N LEU A 239 2.70 3.21 -23.06
CA LEU A 239 3.34 3.36 -21.77
C LEU A 239 2.62 4.41 -20.92
N ARG A 240 2.33 5.58 -21.50
CA ARG A 240 1.59 6.64 -20.84
C ARG A 240 0.22 6.17 -20.35
N ARG A 241 -0.54 5.44 -21.19
CA ARG A 241 -1.87 4.95 -20.84
C ARG A 241 -1.82 3.86 -19.78
N VAL A 242 -0.91 2.91 -19.92
CA VAL A 242 -0.85 1.73 -19.04
C VAL A 242 -0.25 2.05 -17.67
N SER A 243 0.57 3.11 -17.56
CA SER A 243 1.16 3.55 -16.29
C SER A 243 0.25 4.46 -15.47
N GLN A 244 -0.88 4.90 -16.04
CA GLN A 244 -1.81 5.75 -15.29
C GLN A 244 -2.54 4.96 -14.21
N GLU A 245 -2.69 5.56 -13.05
CA GLU A 245 -3.39 4.96 -11.92
C GLU A 245 -4.81 5.51 -11.81
N VAL A 246 -5.75 4.63 -11.41
CA VAL A 246 -7.18 4.96 -11.30
C VAL A 246 -7.49 5.62 -9.96
N ARG A 247 -6.76 6.67 -9.63
CA ARG A 247 -6.90 7.37 -8.36
C ARG A 247 -6.91 8.89 -8.55
N GLY A 248 -7.50 9.59 -7.58
CA GLY A 248 -7.39 11.04 -7.48
C GLY A 248 -6.02 11.45 -6.92
N PRO A 249 -5.79 12.74 -6.68
CA PRO A 249 -4.63 13.20 -5.95
C PRO A 249 -4.56 12.53 -4.58
N GLN A 250 -3.41 11.94 -4.27
CA GLN A 250 -3.15 11.26 -3.01
C GLN A 250 -1.99 11.93 -2.29
N LYS A 251 -1.99 11.80 -0.98
CA LYS A 251 -0.96 12.30 -0.10
C LYS A 251 -0.51 11.19 0.85
N TRP A 252 0.79 11.09 1.01
CA TRP A 252 1.43 10.16 1.92
C TRP A 252 2.23 10.87 2.99
N PHE A 253 2.21 10.34 4.18
CA PHE A 253 3.22 10.60 5.19
C PHE A 253 4.18 9.42 5.29
N VAL A 254 5.48 9.74 5.28
CA VAL A 254 6.52 8.80 5.66
C VAL A 254 7.15 9.29 6.95
N LEU A 255 6.96 8.53 8.00
CA LEU A 255 7.44 8.85 9.34
C LEU A 255 8.66 8.00 9.65
N THR A 256 9.75 8.67 9.98
CA THR A 256 10.99 8.01 10.39
C THR A 256 11.28 8.36 11.85
N PRO A 257 11.54 7.37 12.72
CA PRO A 257 11.88 7.63 14.11
C PRO A 257 13.07 8.59 14.22
N MET A 258 12.95 9.59 15.10
CA MET A 258 14.09 10.44 15.46
C MET A 258 15.01 9.66 16.41
N GLU A 259 16.32 9.82 16.22
CA GLU A 259 17.29 9.26 17.14
C GLU A 259 17.11 9.91 18.53
N THR A 260 16.99 9.07 19.55
CA THR A 260 17.01 9.57 20.92
C THR A 260 18.41 10.10 21.27
N PRO A 261 18.51 11.20 22.04
CA PRO A 261 19.82 11.77 22.42
C PRO A 261 20.80 10.82 23.13
N ALA A 262 20.34 9.63 23.53
CA ALA A 262 21.16 8.62 24.21
C ALA A 262 21.91 7.66 23.24
N GLU A 263 21.72 7.79 21.93
CA GLU A 263 22.36 6.93 20.90
C GLU A 263 23.44 7.67 20.08
N ARG A 264 23.83 8.92 20.54
CA ARG A 264 24.94 9.68 19.95
C ARG A 264 26.22 9.55 20.74
#